data_d21b76d8284c1543c2e7d4813437d8ab
#
_entry.id   d21b76d8284c1543c2e7d4813437d8ab
#
_cell.length_a   1.000
_cell.length_b   1.000
_cell.length_c   1.000
_cell.angle_alpha   90.00
_cell.angle_beta   90.00
_cell.angle_gamma   90.00
#
_symmetry.space_group_name_H-M   'P 1'
#
loop_
_entity.id
_entity.type
_entity.pdbx_description
1 polymer ?
#
loop_
_entity_poly.entity_id
_entity_poly.type
_entity_poly.pdbx_seq_one_letter_code
_entity_poly.pdbx_strand_id
1 'polypeptide(L)'
;MLANLTFQTLMSPATFQIGDISVESIKINPKTEALGYQISYRGYTLVYATDTPSEHADAELFSSFLKLADKADLLIYDGTYSDLTYLHHHAAAETVQPWEIGIDIAKKANVKNLVLVHHSPVQTDTALDQLQEKVQSRFASAQIAYEGMTL
;
A
#
# COMPACT_ATOMS: atom_id res chain seq x y z
N MET A 1 -9.30 11.40 31.56
CA MET A 1 -10.54 11.23 30.72
C MET A 1 -10.48 9.80 30.19
N LEU A 2 -11.48 8.95 30.46
CA LEU A 2 -11.54 7.60 29.92
C LEU A 2 -12.11 7.67 28.50
N ALA A 3 -11.45 7.03 27.54
CA ALA A 3 -11.98 6.90 26.19
C ALA A 3 -13.21 5.97 26.18
N ASN A 4 -14.27 6.37 25.49
CA ASN A 4 -15.41 5.51 25.24
C ASN A 4 -15.17 4.79 23.91
N LEU A 5 -14.88 3.49 23.95
CA LEU A 5 -14.53 2.69 22.79
C LEU A 5 -15.72 1.78 22.41
N THR A 6 -16.05 1.81 21.13
CA THR A 6 -17.02 0.88 20.53
C THR A 6 -16.30 0.10 19.43
N PHE A 7 -16.42 -1.22 19.44
CA PHE A 7 -15.85 -2.09 18.45
C PHE A 7 -16.93 -2.59 17.48
N GLN A 8 -16.63 -2.56 16.20
CA GLN A 8 -17.48 -3.12 15.16
C GLN A 8 -16.66 -4.09 14.30
N THR A 9 -17.16 -5.32 14.18
CA THR A 9 -16.56 -6.32 13.28
C THR A 9 -16.95 -6.00 11.85
N LEU A 10 -15.96 -5.92 10.95
CA LEU A 10 -16.17 -5.75 9.52
C LEU A 10 -16.06 -7.10 8.81
N MET A 11 -17.07 -7.43 8.02
CA MET A 11 -17.04 -8.57 7.10
C MET A 11 -16.62 -8.04 5.73
N SER A 12 -15.41 -8.39 5.30
CA SER A 12 -14.88 -7.94 4.00
C SER A 12 -15.49 -8.75 2.82
N PRO A 13 -15.88 -8.09 1.72
CA PRO A 13 -15.85 -6.64 1.49
C PRO A 13 -16.91 -5.89 2.32
N ALA A 14 -16.60 -4.66 2.71
CA ALA A 14 -17.52 -3.81 3.47
C ALA A 14 -17.42 -2.36 3.02
N THR A 15 -18.58 -1.67 3.03
CA THR A 15 -18.65 -0.22 2.84
C THR A 15 -19.39 0.40 4.03
N PHE A 16 -18.82 1.46 4.61
CA PHE A 16 -19.42 2.15 5.75
C PHE A 16 -19.05 3.64 5.72
N GLN A 17 -19.74 4.42 6.57
CA GLN A 17 -19.56 5.86 6.67
C GLN A 17 -19.04 6.26 8.05
N ILE A 18 -18.13 7.23 8.08
CA ILE A 18 -17.69 7.93 9.30
C ILE A 18 -17.93 9.43 9.07
N GLY A 19 -19.09 9.93 9.54
CA GLY A 19 -19.56 11.27 9.15
C GLY A 19 -19.69 11.39 7.64
N ASP A 20 -19.00 12.36 7.03
CA ASP A 20 -19.02 12.59 5.58
C ASP A 20 -17.95 11.75 4.82
N ILE A 21 -17.20 10.90 5.52
CA ILE A 21 -16.16 10.05 4.94
C ILE A 21 -16.77 8.71 4.57
N SER A 22 -16.62 8.30 3.31
CA SER A 22 -16.94 6.95 2.85
C SER A 22 -15.70 6.07 2.93
N VAL A 23 -15.86 4.87 3.50
CA VAL A 23 -14.80 3.88 3.60
C VAL A 23 -15.26 2.58 2.95
N GLU A 24 -14.47 2.09 2.00
CA GLU A 24 -14.61 0.75 1.45
C GLU A 24 -13.42 -0.10 1.92
N SER A 25 -13.66 -1.35 2.29
CA SER A 25 -12.60 -2.28 2.67
C SER A 25 -12.70 -3.58 1.88
N ILE A 26 -11.56 -4.09 1.48
CA ILE A 26 -11.43 -5.42 0.89
C ILE A 26 -10.34 -6.22 1.59
N LYS A 27 -10.43 -7.53 1.52
CA LYS A 27 -9.32 -8.41 1.92
C LYS A 27 -8.21 -8.30 0.86
N ILE A 28 -7.00 -7.99 1.29
CA ILE A 28 -5.84 -7.85 0.38
C ILE A 28 -4.80 -8.95 0.58
N ASN A 29 -4.80 -9.64 1.71
CA ASN A 29 -3.92 -10.76 1.97
C ASN A 29 -4.66 -11.91 2.65
N PRO A 30 -4.83 -13.07 1.99
CA PRO A 30 -5.57 -14.20 2.55
C PRO A 30 -4.82 -14.90 3.69
N LYS A 31 -3.50 -14.77 3.76
CA LYS A 31 -2.67 -15.44 4.78
C LYS A 31 -2.69 -14.69 6.11
N THR A 32 -2.60 -13.37 6.07
CA THR A 32 -2.59 -12.50 7.26
C THR A 32 -3.98 -11.93 7.56
N GLU A 33 -4.96 -12.14 6.66
CA GLU A 33 -6.29 -11.52 6.71
C GLU A 33 -6.28 -9.99 6.70
N ALA A 34 -5.19 -9.40 6.21
CA ALA A 34 -5.05 -7.96 6.10
C ALA A 34 -6.11 -7.34 5.20
N LEU A 35 -6.60 -6.16 5.60
CA LEU A 35 -7.58 -5.38 4.85
C LEU A 35 -6.92 -4.17 4.22
N GLY A 36 -7.27 -3.91 2.95
CA GLY A 36 -7.03 -2.63 2.30
C GLY A 36 -8.27 -1.74 2.42
N TYR A 37 -8.04 -0.45 2.49
CA TYR A 37 -9.10 0.55 2.66
C TYR A 37 -9.02 1.60 1.57
N GLN A 38 -10.17 1.91 0.95
CA GLN A 38 -10.35 3.14 0.18
C GLN A 38 -11.14 4.12 1.04
N ILE A 39 -10.61 5.30 1.21
CA ILE A 39 -11.18 6.38 2.04
C ILE A 39 -11.47 7.55 1.12
N SER A 40 -12.74 7.93 1.00
CA SER A 40 -13.20 9.01 0.12
C SER A 40 -13.83 10.14 0.91
N TYR A 41 -13.36 11.36 0.66
CA TYR A 41 -13.87 12.57 1.27
C TYR A 41 -13.80 13.75 0.29
N ARG A 42 -14.93 14.41 0.05
CA ARG A 42 -15.03 15.61 -0.82
C ARG A 42 -14.36 15.46 -2.19
N GLY A 43 -14.49 14.29 -2.79
CA GLY A 43 -13.92 14.01 -4.11
C GLY A 43 -12.44 13.65 -4.11
N TYR A 44 -11.79 13.57 -2.95
CA TYR A 44 -10.44 13.03 -2.78
C TYR A 44 -10.52 11.58 -2.32
N THR A 45 -9.70 10.73 -2.92
CA THR A 45 -9.68 9.29 -2.63
C THR A 45 -8.28 8.86 -2.24
N LEU A 46 -8.16 8.32 -1.02
CA LEU A 46 -6.94 7.71 -0.49
C LEU A 46 -7.15 6.20 -0.39
N VAL A 47 -6.15 5.43 -0.83
CA VAL A 47 -6.09 3.99 -0.62
C VAL A 47 -4.93 3.66 0.30
N TYR A 48 -5.22 2.93 1.38
CA TYR A 48 -4.23 2.40 2.32
C TYR A 48 -4.18 0.88 2.19
N ALA A 49 -3.04 0.35 1.79
CA ALA A 49 -2.86 -1.07 1.53
C ALA A 49 -1.45 -1.51 1.94
N THR A 50 -1.35 -2.03 3.14
CA THR A 50 -0.13 -2.63 3.69
C THR A 50 -0.31 -4.13 3.87
N ASP A 51 0.77 -4.89 3.99
CA ASP A 51 0.75 -6.36 4.02
C ASP A 51 0.15 -6.99 2.76
N THR A 52 0.36 -6.36 1.60
CA THR A 52 -0.14 -6.86 0.32
C THR A 52 0.65 -8.09 -0.13
N PRO A 53 -0.01 -9.12 -0.70
CA PRO A 53 0.69 -10.26 -1.27
C PRO A 53 1.42 -9.87 -2.55
N SER A 54 2.42 -10.66 -2.92
CA SER A 54 3.03 -10.58 -4.25
C SER A 54 2.00 -10.87 -5.34
N GLU A 55 2.18 -10.27 -6.51
CA GLU A 55 1.31 -10.38 -7.71
C GLU A 55 0.92 -11.83 -8.09
N HIS A 56 1.71 -12.81 -7.67
CA HIS A 56 1.52 -14.22 -8.03
C HIS A 56 0.68 -15.02 -7.02
N ALA A 57 0.25 -14.42 -5.91
CA ALA A 57 -0.41 -15.18 -4.86
C ALA A 57 -1.89 -15.47 -5.15
N ASP A 58 -2.62 -14.53 -5.74
CA ASP A 58 -4.05 -14.65 -6.03
C ASP A 58 -4.49 -13.58 -7.04
N ALA A 59 -4.80 -14.00 -8.27
CA ALA A 59 -5.16 -13.08 -9.36
C ALA A 59 -6.51 -12.36 -9.12
N GLU A 60 -7.44 -12.99 -8.41
CA GLU A 60 -8.76 -12.39 -8.11
C GLU A 60 -8.61 -11.29 -7.05
N LEU A 61 -7.85 -11.56 -5.98
CA LEU A 61 -7.51 -10.54 -4.97
C LEU A 61 -6.75 -9.38 -5.59
N PHE A 62 -5.78 -9.66 -6.45
CA PHE A 62 -5.04 -8.62 -7.14
C PHE A 62 -5.94 -7.75 -8.02
N SER A 63 -6.86 -8.38 -8.78
CA SER A 63 -7.86 -7.65 -9.57
C SER A 63 -8.78 -6.79 -8.72
N SER A 64 -9.21 -7.30 -7.57
CA SER A 64 -10.04 -6.56 -6.61
C SER A 64 -9.28 -5.36 -6.01
N PHE A 65 -8.02 -5.55 -5.73
CA PHE A 65 -7.16 -4.48 -5.24
C PHE A 65 -6.94 -3.38 -6.30
N LEU A 66 -6.70 -3.75 -7.56
CA LEU A 66 -6.61 -2.76 -8.65
C LEU A 66 -7.89 -1.95 -8.80
N LYS A 67 -9.06 -2.57 -8.63
CA LYS A 67 -10.35 -1.86 -8.66
C LYS A 67 -10.48 -0.90 -7.48
N LEU A 68 -10.07 -1.32 -6.27
CA LEU A 68 -10.08 -0.45 -5.08
C LEU A 68 -9.19 0.78 -5.29
N ALA A 69 -8.04 0.61 -5.95
CA ALA A 69 -7.06 1.67 -6.18
C ALA A 69 -7.34 2.50 -7.45
N ASP A 70 -8.35 2.14 -8.27
CA ASP A 70 -8.57 2.81 -9.56
C ASP A 70 -8.74 4.31 -9.41
N LYS A 71 -7.85 5.07 -10.06
CA LYS A 71 -7.81 6.53 -10.08
C LYS A 71 -7.71 7.21 -8.70
N ALA A 72 -7.21 6.49 -7.70
CA ALA A 72 -6.99 7.09 -6.38
C ALA A 72 -6.06 8.32 -6.47
N ASP A 73 -6.35 9.34 -5.67
CA ASP A 73 -5.48 10.52 -5.56
C ASP A 73 -4.19 10.17 -4.85
N LEU A 74 -4.25 9.22 -3.90
CA LEU A 74 -3.11 8.74 -3.15
C LEU A 74 -3.24 7.25 -2.87
N LEU A 75 -2.17 6.50 -3.14
CA LEU A 75 -1.97 5.13 -2.69
C LEU A 75 -0.83 5.09 -1.67
N ILE A 76 -1.10 4.61 -0.47
CA ILE A 76 -0.09 4.26 0.55
C ILE A 76 0.11 2.74 0.48
N TYR A 77 1.34 2.32 0.21
CA TYR A 77 1.66 0.92 -0.13
C TYR A 77 2.95 0.44 0.54
N ASP A 78 3.01 -0.84 0.88
CA ASP A 78 4.22 -1.51 1.36
C ASP A 78 5.25 -1.65 0.25
N GLY A 79 6.23 -0.75 0.22
CA GLY A 79 7.16 -0.73 -0.91
C GLY A 79 8.59 -1.09 -0.58
N THR A 80 8.98 -1.10 0.67
CA THR A 80 10.40 -1.12 1.02
C THR A 80 10.81 -2.19 2.02
N TYR A 81 9.84 -2.86 2.66
CA TYR A 81 10.15 -3.96 3.57
C TYR A 81 10.66 -5.16 2.75
N SER A 82 11.96 -5.21 2.54
CA SER A 82 12.61 -6.44 2.10
C SER A 82 12.83 -7.29 3.34
N ASP A 83 11.95 -8.23 3.59
CA ASP A 83 12.26 -9.28 4.53
C ASP A 83 13.47 -10.05 3.98
N LEU A 84 14.63 -9.88 4.61
CA LEU A 84 15.83 -10.62 4.25
C LEU A 84 15.61 -12.13 4.34
N THR A 85 14.67 -12.57 5.18
CA THR A 85 14.19 -13.96 5.24
C THR A 85 13.47 -14.38 3.95
N TYR A 86 12.73 -13.49 3.32
CA TYR A 86 12.09 -13.76 2.04
C TYR A 86 13.11 -13.94 0.90
N LEU A 87 14.15 -13.11 0.88
CA LEU A 87 15.23 -13.21 -0.09
C LEU A 87 16.06 -14.51 0.08
N HIS A 88 16.26 -15.00 1.30
CA HIS A 88 16.96 -16.24 1.56
C HIS A 88 16.21 -17.50 1.11
N HIS A 89 14.88 -17.47 1.05
CA HIS A 89 14.08 -18.62 0.62
C HIS A 89 13.80 -18.65 -0.89
N HIS A 90 14.09 -17.59 -1.63
CA HIS A 90 13.75 -17.46 -3.06
C HIS A 90 14.96 -17.08 -3.93
N ALA A 91 16.15 -17.50 -3.56
CA ALA A 91 17.44 -17.17 -4.19
C ALA A 91 17.64 -17.64 -5.66
N ALA A 92 16.60 -17.98 -6.39
CA ALA A 92 16.68 -18.54 -7.74
C ALA A 92 15.83 -17.84 -8.82
N ALA A 93 15.15 -16.73 -8.52
CA ALA A 93 14.44 -15.95 -9.52
C ALA A 93 14.78 -14.46 -9.36
N GLU A 94 14.79 -13.71 -10.43
CA GLU A 94 14.86 -12.24 -10.41
C GLU A 94 13.76 -11.71 -9.47
N THR A 95 14.15 -11.40 -8.24
CA THR A 95 13.19 -10.97 -7.21
C THR A 95 12.82 -9.53 -7.48
N VAL A 96 11.63 -9.35 -8.06
CA VAL A 96 11.01 -8.03 -8.19
C VAL A 96 10.90 -7.43 -6.78
N GLN A 97 11.43 -6.23 -6.62
CA GLN A 97 11.41 -5.56 -5.32
C GLN A 97 9.98 -5.10 -4.99
N PRO A 98 9.56 -5.11 -3.70
CA PRO A 98 8.20 -4.69 -3.32
C PRO A 98 7.81 -3.30 -3.83
N TRP A 99 8.74 -2.33 -3.81
CA TRP A 99 8.49 -1.00 -4.36
C TRP A 99 8.24 -0.98 -5.87
N GLU A 100 8.81 -1.92 -6.64
CA GLU A 100 8.54 -2.06 -8.08
C GLU A 100 7.12 -2.53 -8.33
N ILE A 101 6.63 -3.46 -7.50
CA ILE A 101 5.23 -3.93 -7.53
C ILE A 101 4.29 -2.75 -7.22
N GLY A 102 4.60 -1.95 -6.19
CA GLY A 102 3.82 -0.75 -5.85
C GLY A 102 3.71 0.24 -7.00
N ILE A 103 4.80 0.46 -7.74
CA ILE A 103 4.80 1.32 -8.93
C ILE A 103 3.94 0.72 -10.05
N ASP A 104 4.05 -0.57 -10.30
CA ASP A 104 3.24 -1.24 -11.34
C ASP A 104 1.75 -1.20 -11.02
N ILE A 105 1.39 -1.39 -9.76
CA ILE A 105 0.01 -1.22 -9.28
C ILE A 105 -0.46 0.22 -9.51
N ALA A 106 0.32 1.21 -9.07
CA ALA A 106 -0.03 2.61 -9.22
C ALA A 106 -0.26 3.01 -10.69
N LYS A 107 0.56 2.48 -11.61
CA LYS A 107 0.39 2.68 -13.05
C LYS A 107 -0.84 1.97 -13.60
N LYS A 108 -1.04 0.70 -13.27
CA LYS A 108 -2.19 -0.10 -13.72
C LYS A 108 -3.52 0.47 -13.24
N ALA A 109 -3.55 0.98 -11.99
CA ALA A 109 -4.73 1.58 -11.38
C ALA A 109 -4.87 3.09 -11.65
N ASN A 110 -3.98 3.71 -12.43
CA ASN A 110 -3.99 5.14 -12.74
C ASN A 110 -3.98 6.02 -11.47
N VAL A 111 -3.25 5.62 -10.45
CA VAL A 111 -3.08 6.38 -9.21
C VAL A 111 -2.32 7.66 -9.48
N LYS A 112 -2.70 8.77 -8.84
CA LYS A 112 -2.03 10.06 -9.04
C LYS A 112 -0.73 10.19 -8.26
N ASN A 113 -0.74 9.76 -6.98
CA ASN A 113 0.42 9.82 -6.10
C ASN A 113 0.59 8.49 -5.38
N LEU A 114 1.84 8.04 -5.22
CA LEU A 114 2.21 6.83 -4.50
C LEU A 114 3.13 7.18 -3.34
N VAL A 115 2.82 6.68 -2.15
CA VAL A 115 3.71 6.75 -0.98
C VAL A 115 4.06 5.34 -0.55
N LEU A 116 5.36 5.06 -0.50
CA LEU A 116 5.91 3.78 -0.08
C LEU A 116 6.28 3.87 1.41
N VAL A 117 5.77 2.92 2.18
CA VAL A 117 5.93 2.84 3.64
C VAL A 117 6.63 1.55 4.06
N HIS A 118 6.82 1.34 5.35
CA HIS A 118 7.42 0.14 5.95
C HIS A 118 8.87 -0.10 5.50
N HIS A 119 9.71 0.92 5.69
CA HIS A 119 11.15 0.81 5.46
C HIS A 119 11.78 -0.19 6.42
N SER A 120 12.78 -0.93 5.93
CA SER A 120 13.53 -1.83 6.79
C SER A 120 14.27 -1.01 7.86
N PRO A 121 14.19 -1.37 9.15
CA PRO A 121 14.84 -0.63 10.23
C PRO A 121 16.38 -0.66 10.15
N VAL A 122 16.95 -1.49 9.28
CA VAL A 122 18.41 -1.54 9.05
C VAL A 122 18.85 -0.71 7.84
N GLN A 123 17.92 -0.11 7.09
CA GLN A 123 18.26 0.81 6.00
C GLN A 123 18.76 2.14 6.58
N THR A 124 19.81 2.66 5.96
CA THR A 124 20.32 4.00 6.29
C THR A 124 19.56 5.08 5.50
N ASP A 125 19.56 6.32 6.00
CA ASP A 125 18.97 7.46 5.29
C ASP A 125 19.53 7.60 3.87
N THR A 126 20.86 7.45 3.71
CA THR A 126 21.49 7.47 2.39
C THR A 126 20.95 6.39 1.44
N ALA A 127 20.65 5.20 1.95
CA ALA A 127 20.06 4.13 1.13
C ALA A 127 18.61 4.46 0.75
N LEU A 128 17.86 5.10 1.65
CA LEU A 128 16.50 5.58 1.38
C LEU A 128 16.49 6.73 0.37
N ASP A 129 17.44 7.67 0.46
CA ASP A 129 17.61 8.74 -0.53
C ASP A 129 17.87 8.19 -1.93
N GLN A 130 18.78 7.21 -2.04
CA GLN A 130 19.05 6.53 -3.31
C GLN A 130 17.84 5.75 -3.85
N LEU A 131 17.05 5.15 -2.95
CA LEU A 131 15.82 4.48 -3.32
C LEU A 131 14.77 5.49 -3.80
N GLN A 132 14.67 6.65 -3.14
CA GLN A 132 13.78 7.75 -3.54
C GLN A 132 14.07 8.18 -5.01
N GLU A 133 15.32 8.36 -5.38
CA GLU A 133 15.72 8.70 -6.75
C GLU A 133 15.29 7.62 -7.75
N LYS A 134 15.50 6.35 -7.43
CA LYS A 134 15.08 5.21 -8.27
C LYS A 134 13.57 5.15 -8.45
N VAL A 135 12.83 5.30 -7.36
CA VAL A 135 11.38 5.27 -7.35
C VAL A 135 10.82 6.39 -8.21
N GLN A 136 11.30 7.63 -8.03
CA GLN A 136 10.87 8.80 -8.81
C GLN A 136 11.24 8.70 -10.29
N SER A 137 12.36 8.07 -10.62
CA SER A 137 12.72 7.86 -12.02
C SER A 137 11.74 6.96 -12.79
N ARG A 138 11.02 6.08 -12.06
CA ARG A 138 10.02 5.18 -12.63
C ARG A 138 8.58 5.67 -12.53
N PHE A 139 8.29 6.45 -11.49
CA PHE A 139 6.99 7.07 -11.28
C PHE A 139 7.18 8.41 -10.57
N ALA A 140 7.10 9.50 -11.31
CA ALA A 140 7.51 10.84 -10.85
C ALA A 140 6.75 11.33 -9.59
N SER A 141 5.51 10.88 -9.40
CA SER A 141 4.69 11.20 -8.23
C SER A 141 4.81 10.15 -7.10
N ALA A 142 5.86 9.32 -7.12
CA ALA A 142 6.11 8.39 -6.04
C ALA A 142 7.09 8.96 -5.02
N GLN A 143 6.84 8.69 -3.75
CA GLN A 143 7.66 9.14 -2.63
C GLN A 143 7.87 8.00 -1.63
N ILE A 144 9.06 8.02 -1.02
CA ILE A 144 9.38 7.22 0.16
C ILE A 144 8.90 8.00 1.39
N ALA A 145 8.12 7.37 2.26
CA ALA A 145 7.63 8.03 3.47
C ALA A 145 8.77 8.34 4.45
N TYR A 146 8.68 9.48 5.11
CA TYR A 146 9.60 9.89 6.18
C TYR A 146 8.83 10.60 7.29
N GLU A 147 9.43 10.67 8.48
CA GLU A 147 8.82 11.33 9.63
C GLU A 147 8.61 12.82 9.37
N GLY A 148 7.40 13.31 9.65
CA GLY A 148 7.01 14.71 9.42
C GLY A 148 6.57 15.02 7.98
N MET A 149 6.48 14.03 7.10
CA MET A 149 5.96 14.18 5.74
C MET A 149 4.52 14.72 5.75
N THR A 150 4.25 15.69 4.89
CA THR A 150 2.90 16.23 4.62
C THR A 150 2.59 16.01 3.13
N LEU A 151 1.39 15.53 2.84
CA LEU A 151 0.90 15.18 1.50
C LEU A 151 -0.22 16.12 1.07
#